data_c7633ff7f795373a72eeb58dd1dc16e9
#
_entry.id   c7633ff7f795373a72eeb58dd1dc16e9
#
_cell.length_a   1.000
_cell.length_b   1.000
_cell.length_c   1.000
_cell.angle_alpha   90.00
_cell.angle_beta   90.00
_cell.angle_gamma   90.00
#
_symmetry.space_group_name_H-M   'P 1'
#
loop_
_entity.id
_entity.type
_entity.pdbx_description
1 polymer ?
#
loop_
_entity_poly.entity_id
_entity_poly.type
_entity_poly.pdbx_seq_one_letter_code
_entity_poly.pdbx_strand_id
1 'polypeptide(L)'
;MMRFTINFAAAVTAWAATATCAATSLIRSDISGTCSEDLGQLGKKLSNSAKIYCPGSPEFEKASTRWSVLDAPKVNIVVVPGTEQDVAITVKYANKKSLPFLAFNTAHGAITTLGRMDHGIEIYLNQLNTVEVAADGKTATIGGGTQSKKVTDTLWAANKQTVTGTCECVSYMGPGLGGGHGWLQGHHGIVADQWVSVNIVLADGSFKTVNKDSDLWWALKGAGHNFGIVTSVTSKVYEIQHRDWAIETLVFSGEHVEKLYRATNEHLLRKQPEGLISWSYWVHDPTADPENPIILFWLIQEGAKAIDPKISKPFHDLKPLAISPDSGDYRDLARWTQIDIDAPACQKSGLVNPRFPLYLKEFNVAAMKKAWDLFSAETGPKSPFNTSIFMFEAYSTQGVRGTKAKDSAFAFRDENVLTAPLITYKPGDTALDEKAAKIGNDLRDILHKKTGQRDMGVYINYAYGNEKPTDWYGGEKWRQERLRSLKNKYDPKGKFSFFGPVA
;
A
#
# COMPACT_ATOMS: atom_id res chain seq x y z
N MET A 1 -36.99 -4.20 7.19
CA MET A 1 -35.56 -3.83 7.30
C MET A 1 -34.77 -4.89 6.54
N MET A 2 -34.49 -4.62 5.28
CA MET A 2 -33.68 -5.51 4.46
C MET A 2 -32.19 -5.15 4.70
N ARG A 3 -31.43 -6.04 5.31
CA ARG A 3 -29.97 -5.90 5.36
C ARG A 3 -29.43 -6.24 3.98
N PHE A 4 -28.91 -5.24 3.26
CA PHE A 4 -28.15 -5.46 2.05
C PHE A 4 -26.75 -5.98 2.45
N THR A 5 -26.57 -7.27 2.37
CA THR A 5 -25.25 -7.88 2.35
C THR A 5 -24.77 -7.86 0.90
N ILE A 6 -23.80 -6.98 0.60
CA ILE A 6 -23.17 -6.95 -0.71
C ILE A 6 -22.27 -8.19 -0.79
N ASN A 7 -22.76 -9.25 -1.42
CA ASN A 7 -21.98 -10.46 -1.68
C ASN A 7 -21.25 -10.33 -3.00
N PHE A 8 -19.96 -10.05 -2.97
CA PHE A 8 -19.06 -10.30 -4.10
C PHE A 8 -18.82 -11.81 -4.26
N ALA A 9 -19.83 -12.53 -4.74
CA ALA A 9 -19.65 -13.92 -5.16
C ALA A 9 -19.22 -13.92 -6.64
N ALA A 10 -17.92 -13.84 -6.91
CA ALA A 10 -17.39 -14.21 -8.20
C ALA A 10 -17.52 -15.72 -8.35
N ALA A 11 -18.40 -16.19 -9.25
CA ALA A 11 -18.53 -17.57 -9.63
C ALA A 11 -17.24 -18.05 -10.30
N VAL A 12 -16.40 -18.77 -9.56
CA VAL A 12 -15.24 -19.49 -10.09
C VAL A 12 -15.75 -20.83 -10.63
N THR A 13 -16.06 -20.88 -11.93
CA THR A 13 -16.21 -22.14 -12.64
C THR A 13 -14.81 -22.72 -12.94
N ALA A 14 -14.45 -23.79 -12.26
CA ALA A 14 -13.24 -24.55 -12.51
C ALA A 14 -13.34 -25.26 -13.87
N TRP A 15 -12.53 -24.87 -14.82
CA TRP A 15 -12.22 -25.65 -16.03
C TRP A 15 -10.78 -26.16 -15.92
N ALA A 16 -10.64 -27.45 -15.71
CA ALA A 16 -9.37 -28.14 -15.83
C ALA A 16 -9.00 -28.27 -17.31
N ALA A 17 -8.02 -27.48 -17.76
CA ALA A 17 -7.40 -27.67 -19.05
C ALA A 17 -6.04 -28.35 -18.86
N THR A 18 -5.93 -29.60 -19.29
CA THR A 18 -4.67 -30.33 -19.45
C THR A 18 -3.91 -29.75 -20.62
N ALA A 19 -2.87 -28.95 -20.33
CA ALA A 19 -1.90 -28.50 -21.34
C ALA A 19 -0.59 -29.28 -21.16
N THR A 20 -0.22 -29.99 -22.23
CA THR A 20 0.96 -30.83 -22.35
C THR A 20 2.27 -30.06 -22.20
N CYS A 21 3.07 -30.51 -21.26
CA CYS A 21 4.38 -30.01 -20.89
C CYS A 21 5.46 -30.62 -21.81
N ALA A 22 6.06 -29.85 -22.71
CA ALA A 22 7.19 -30.33 -23.54
C ALA A 22 8.33 -29.32 -23.78
N ALA A 23 8.44 -28.22 -22.98
CA ALA A 23 9.52 -27.24 -23.16
C ALA A 23 10.27 -26.85 -21.87
N THR A 24 10.12 -27.60 -20.78
CA THR A 24 10.58 -27.17 -19.44
C THR A 24 11.76 -27.97 -18.88
N SER A 25 12.33 -28.93 -19.59
CA SER A 25 13.32 -29.85 -19.00
C SER A 25 14.78 -29.33 -18.97
N LEU A 26 15.15 -28.38 -19.82
CA LEU A 26 16.55 -27.88 -19.85
C LEU A 26 16.81 -26.72 -18.87
N ILE A 27 15.81 -25.91 -18.54
CA ILE A 27 15.94 -24.82 -17.57
C ILE A 27 15.88 -25.32 -16.10
N ARG A 28 15.19 -26.46 -15.88
CA ARG A 28 15.07 -27.04 -14.53
C ARG A 28 16.36 -27.62 -13.94
N SER A 29 17.30 -28.09 -14.75
CA SER A 29 18.53 -28.71 -14.27
C SER A 29 19.51 -27.68 -13.67
N ASP A 30 19.62 -26.50 -14.26
CA ASP A 30 20.52 -25.45 -13.79
C ASP A 30 20.00 -24.75 -12.52
N ILE A 31 18.69 -24.53 -12.40
CA ILE A 31 18.08 -23.89 -11.23
C ILE A 31 18.16 -24.80 -10.00
N SER A 32 18.00 -26.12 -10.14
CA SER A 32 18.11 -27.06 -9.01
C SER A 32 19.57 -27.16 -8.50
N GLY A 33 20.54 -27.05 -9.37
CA GLY A 33 21.95 -27.02 -9.03
C GLY A 33 22.33 -25.78 -8.21
N THR A 34 21.89 -24.61 -8.64
CA THR A 34 22.15 -23.33 -7.96
C THR A 34 21.52 -23.30 -6.57
N CYS A 35 20.28 -23.75 -6.41
CA CYS A 35 19.63 -23.77 -5.10
C CYS A 35 20.29 -24.76 -4.12
N SER A 36 20.80 -25.89 -4.60
CA SER A 36 21.58 -26.82 -3.77
C SER A 36 22.87 -26.18 -3.24
N GLU A 37 23.55 -25.36 -4.05
CA GLU A 37 24.73 -24.61 -3.64
C GLU A 37 24.37 -23.56 -2.56
N ASP A 38 23.26 -22.82 -2.75
CA ASP A 38 22.77 -21.82 -1.80
C ASP A 38 22.39 -22.45 -0.44
N LEU A 39 21.73 -23.60 -0.46
CA LEU A 39 21.48 -24.40 0.76
C LEU A 39 22.76 -24.80 1.47
N GLY A 40 23.79 -25.22 0.71
CA GLY A 40 25.09 -25.63 1.25
C GLY A 40 25.93 -24.49 1.80
N GLN A 41 25.92 -23.31 1.15
CA GLN A 41 26.80 -22.18 1.50
C GLN A 41 26.12 -21.13 2.38
N LEU A 42 24.89 -20.74 2.07
CA LEU A 42 24.12 -19.76 2.83
C LEU A 42 23.45 -20.42 4.03
N GLY A 43 22.73 -21.51 3.82
CA GLY A 43 21.93 -22.17 4.87
C GLY A 43 22.72 -22.50 6.13
N LYS A 44 23.98 -22.93 5.98
CA LYS A 44 24.88 -23.24 7.13
C LYS A 44 25.24 -22.02 7.98
N LYS A 45 25.01 -20.80 7.49
CA LYS A 45 25.34 -19.53 8.19
C LYS A 45 24.14 -18.88 8.85
N LEU A 46 22.94 -19.28 8.45
CA LEU A 46 21.70 -18.76 9.00
C LEU A 46 21.35 -19.44 10.32
N SER A 47 20.46 -18.81 11.08
CA SER A 47 19.91 -19.39 12.31
C SER A 47 19.12 -20.68 12.02
N ASN A 48 18.93 -21.53 13.03
CA ASN A 48 18.18 -22.77 12.90
C ASN A 48 16.70 -22.57 12.53
N SER A 49 16.14 -21.40 12.79
CA SER A 49 14.75 -21.03 12.45
C SER A 49 14.62 -20.46 11.04
N ALA A 50 15.71 -20.05 10.39
CA ALA A 50 15.69 -19.57 9.03
C ALA A 50 15.36 -20.69 8.03
N LYS A 51 14.75 -20.32 6.91
CA LYS A 51 14.38 -21.24 5.83
C LYS A 51 14.85 -20.71 4.49
N ILE A 52 15.15 -21.62 3.57
CA ILE A 52 15.41 -21.31 2.16
C ILE A 52 14.46 -22.14 1.32
N TYR A 53 13.70 -21.50 0.45
CA TYR A 53 12.78 -22.16 -0.47
C TYR A 53 13.34 -22.10 -1.90
N CYS A 54 13.32 -23.25 -2.56
CA CYS A 54 13.81 -23.43 -3.91
C CYS A 54 12.68 -23.47 -4.93
N PRO A 55 12.88 -22.98 -6.16
CA PRO A 55 11.91 -23.10 -7.24
C PRO A 55 11.39 -24.54 -7.40
N GLY A 56 10.08 -24.66 -7.61
CA GLY A 56 9.40 -25.94 -7.73
C GLY A 56 8.94 -26.55 -6.42
N SER A 57 9.24 -25.95 -5.26
CA SER A 57 8.61 -26.34 -3.99
C SER A 57 7.32 -25.54 -3.76
N PRO A 58 6.30 -26.15 -3.10
CA PRO A 58 5.05 -25.45 -2.77
C PRO A 58 5.30 -24.20 -1.92
N GLU A 59 6.28 -24.22 -1.04
CA GLU A 59 6.66 -23.10 -0.18
C GLU A 59 7.25 -21.93 -0.99
N PHE A 60 8.06 -22.22 -2.01
CA PHE A 60 8.58 -21.20 -2.92
C PHE A 60 7.45 -20.54 -3.71
N GLU A 61 6.57 -21.33 -4.32
CA GLU A 61 5.43 -20.81 -5.10
C GLU A 61 4.54 -19.91 -4.22
N LYS A 62 4.24 -20.36 -2.99
CA LYS A 62 3.47 -19.56 -2.04
C LYS A 62 4.19 -18.28 -1.63
N ALA A 63 5.49 -18.34 -1.35
CA ALA A 63 6.26 -17.20 -0.88
C ALA A 63 6.46 -16.16 -1.99
N SER A 64 6.72 -16.59 -3.23
CA SER A 64 6.94 -15.70 -4.38
C SER A 64 5.63 -15.15 -5.00
N THR A 65 4.46 -15.64 -4.57
CA THR A 65 3.16 -15.12 -5.04
C THR A 65 2.98 -13.67 -4.63
N ARG A 66 2.67 -12.80 -5.59
CA ARG A 66 2.44 -11.36 -5.41
C ARG A 66 0.97 -10.99 -5.59
N TRP A 67 0.59 -9.84 -5.01
CA TRP A 67 -0.76 -9.28 -5.15
C TRP A 67 -1.05 -8.82 -6.58
N SER A 68 -0.06 -8.29 -7.29
CA SER A 68 -0.11 -8.00 -8.73
C SER A 68 0.99 -8.78 -9.43
N VAL A 69 0.65 -9.41 -10.55
CA VAL A 69 1.60 -10.22 -11.32
C VAL A 69 2.31 -9.43 -12.43
N LEU A 70 1.90 -8.17 -12.67
CA LEU A 70 2.56 -7.31 -13.66
C LEU A 70 3.98 -6.98 -13.20
N ASP A 71 4.96 -7.19 -14.10
CA ASP A 71 6.36 -6.91 -13.84
C ASP A 71 6.86 -7.46 -12.47
N ALA A 72 6.45 -8.68 -12.16
CA ALA A 72 6.93 -9.37 -10.96
C ALA A 72 8.45 -9.64 -11.08
N PRO A 73 9.21 -9.52 -9.97
CA PRO A 73 10.63 -9.84 -9.96
C PRO A 73 10.88 -11.32 -10.27
N LYS A 74 11.96 -11.62 -10.98
CA LYS A 74 12.40 -13.00 -11.19
C LYS A 74 13.29 -13.45 -10.05
N VAL A 75 12.94 -14.55 -9.42
CA VAL A 75 13.50 -15.02 -8.16
C VAL A 75 14.18 -16.37 -8.33
N ASN A 76 15.43 -16.50 -7.84
CA ASN A 76 16.14 -17.78 -7.80
C ASN A 76 15.86 -18.57 -6.52
N ILE A 77 15.80 -17.87 -5.37
CA ILE A 77 15.51 -18.46 -4.07
C ILE A 77 14.74 -17.46 -3.21
N VAL A 78 13.94 -17.97 -2.27
CA VAL A 78 13.35 -17.18 -1.20
C VAL A 78 14.04 -17.55 0.12
N VAL A 79 14.63 -16.57 0.78
CA VAL A 79 15.19 -16.71 2.12
C VAL A 79 14.19 -16.16 3.13
N VAL A 80 13.83 -16.96 4.13
CA VAL A 80 12.96 -16.57 5.24
C VAL A 80 13.82 -16.47 6.49
N PRO A 81 14.26 -15.26 6.89
CA PRO A 81 15.10 -15.07 8.06
C PRO A 81 14.34 -15.41 9.35
N GLY A 82 15.00 -16.11 10.26
CA GLY A 82 14.50 -16.38 11.61
C GLY A 82 14.90 -15.30 12.61
N THR A 83 15.96 -14.54 12.27
CA THR A 83 16.49 -13.44 13.08
C THR A 83 16.85 -12.25 12.20
N GLU A 84 16.99 -11.06 12.80
CA GLU A 84 17.47 -9.86 12.08
C GLU A 84 18.88 -10.05 11.51
N GLN A 85 19.73 -10.85 12.19
CA GLN A 85 21.08 -11.16 11.74
C GLN A 85 21.10 -12.01 10.46
N ASP A 86 20.09 -12.87 10.26
CA ASP A 86 19.97 -13.67 9.02
C ASP A 86 19.79 -12.78 7.79
N VAL A 87 19.10 -11.64 7.95
CA VAL A 87 18.97 -10.64 6.87
C VAL A 87 20.33 -10.09 6.48
N ALA A 88 21.16 -9.71 7.48
CA ALA A 88 22.52 -9.21 7.24
C ALA A 88 23.43 -10.26 6.57
N ILE A 89 23.32 -11.51 7.00
CA ILE A 89 24.06 -12.64 6.40
C ILE A 89 23.62 -12.84 4.95
N THR A 90 22.32 -12.79 4.67
CA THR A 90 21.77 -12.97 3.32
C THR A 90 22.23 -11.86 2.38
N VAL A 91 22.20 -10.59 2.83
CA VAL A 91 22.70 -9.45 2.02
C VAL A 91 24.19 -9.59 1.73
N LYS A 92 25.02 -9.96 2.71
CA LYS A 92 26.46 -10.23 2.50
C LYS A 92 26.68 -11.37 1.51
N TYR A 93 25.88 -12.43 1.59
CA TYR A 93 25.93 -13.54 0.65
C TYR A 93 25.58 -13.10 -0.76
N ALA A 94 24.46 -12.39 -0.95
CA ALA A 94 24.03 -11.84 -2.22
C ALA A 94 25.12 -10.96 -2.86
N ASN A 95 25.73 -10.07 -2.05
CA ASN A 95 26.84 -9.23 -2.49
C ASN A 95 28.06 -10.03 -2.94
N LYS A 96 28.45 -11.09 -2.19
CA LYS A 96 29.57 -11.97 -2.55
C LYS A 96 29.31 -12.70 -3.88
N LYS A 97 28.05 -13.09 -4.13
CA LYS A 97 27.64 -13.78 -5.36
C LYS A 97 27.27 -12.82 -6.49
N SER A 98 27.30 -11.51 -6.27
CA SER A 98 26.85 -10.47 -7.21
C SER A 98 25.37 -10.63 -7.61
N LEU A 99 24.56 -11.23 -6.75
CA LEU A 99 23.12 -11.40 -6.97
C LEU A 99 22.34 -10.15 -6.52
N PRO A 100 21.29 -9.75 -7.24
CA PRO A 100 20.33 -8.77 -6.74
C PRO A 100 19.52 -9.39 -5.59
N PHE A 101 18.94 -8.52 -4.75
CA PHE A 101 18.07 -8.96 -3.66
C PHE A 101 16.96 -7.96 -3.40
N LEU A 102 15.82 -8.44 -2.92
CA LEU A 102 14.64 -7.66 -2.58
C LEU A 102 14.02 -8.18 -1.28
N ALA A 103 13.87 -7.32 -0.29
CA ALA A 103 13.09 -7.67 0.90
C ALA A 103 11.60 -7.42 0.67
N PHE A 104 10.76 -8.31 1.19
CA PHE A 104 9.33 -8.15 1.16
C PHE A 104 8.66 -8.78 2.39
N ASN A 105 7.40 -8.41 2.61
CA ASN A 105 6.56 -9.03 3.61
C ASN A 105 5.30 -9.63 2.95
N THR A 106 4.26 -8.84 2.73
CA THR A 106 3.00 -9.34 2.17
C THR A 106 2.91 -9.24 0.64
N ALA A 107 3.92 -8.66 0.00
CA ALA A 107 4.05 -8.54 -1.45
C ALA A 107 2.88 -7.81 -2.15
N HIS A 108 2.31 -6.79 -1.50
CA HIS A 108 1.27 -5.92 -2.06
C HIS A 108 1.81 -4.79 -2.95
N GLY A 109 3.12 -4.55 -2.96
CA GLY A 109 3.72 -3.58 -3.87
C GLY A 109 3.52 -3.98 -5.32
N ALA A 110 2.92 -3.09 -6.13
CA ALA A 110 2.56 -3.34 -7.53
C ALA A 110 3.31 -2.43 -8.52
N ILE A 111 4.34 -1.72 -8.05
CA ILE A 111 5.15 -0.85 -8.89
C ILE A 111 5.96 -1.66 -9.92
N THR A 112 5.88 -1.27 -11.19
CA THR A 112 6.48 -2.00 -12.32
C THR A 112 8.00 -2.04 -12.28
N THR A 113 8.65 -1.11 -11.55
CA THR A 113 10.11 -1.12 -11.39
C THR A 113 10.65 -2.36 -10.67
N LEU A 114 9.80 -3.14 -9.99
CA LEU A 114 10.18 -4.43 -9.38
C LEU A 114 10.64 -5.45 -10.42
N GLY A 115 10.07 -5.44 -11.63
CA GLY A 115 10.46 -6.31 -12.75
C GLY A 115 11.89 -6.12 -13.23
N ARG A 116 12.60 -5.08 -12.78
CA ARG A 116 14.04 -4.89 -13.04
C ARG A 116 14.92 -5.88 -12.26
N MET A 117 14.37 -6.54 -11.23
CA MET A 117 15.10 -7.60 -10.54
C MET A 117 15.04 -8.89 -11.35
N ASP A 118 16.19 -9.33 -11.84
CA ASP A 118 16.35 -10.53 -12.63
C ASP A 118 17.24 -11.54 -11.87
N HIS A 119 16.72 -12.75 -11.66
CA HIS A 119 17.42 -13.87 -11.01
C HIS A 119 18.02 -13.52 -9.64
N GLY A 120 17.19 -12.93 -8.77
CA GLY A 120 17.60 -12.42 -7.45
C GLY A 120 17.20 -13.31 -6.26
N ILE A 121 17.59 -12.86 -5.08
CA ILE A 121 17.19 -13.42 -3.78
C ILE A 121 16.04 -12.59 -3.23
N GLU A 122 14.86 -13.18 -3.02
CA GLU A 122 13.82 -12.58 -2.20
C GLU A 122 14.05 -12.90 -0.72
N ILE A 123 13.96 -11.87 0.13
CA ILE A 123 14.10 -11.97 1.58
C ILE A 123 12.72 -11.76 2.19
N TYR A 124 12.07 -12.85 2.59
CA TYR A 124 10.69 -12.85 3.09
C TYR A 124 10.67 -12.69 4.62
N LEU A 125 10.32 -11.50 5.10
CA LEU A 125 10.46 -11.10 6.49
C LEU A 125 9.38 -11.65 7.44
N ASN A 126 8.48 -12.51 6.99
CA ASN A 126 7.26 -12.90 7.72
C ASN A 126 7.48 -13.54 9.10
N GLN A 127 8.65 -14.09 9.38
CA GLN A 127 8.98 -14.61 10.71
C GLN A 127 9.40 -13.51 11.71
N LEU A 128 9.84 -12.34 11.21
CA LEU A 128 10.16 -11.18 12.03
C LEU A 128 8.88 -10.38 12.32
N ASN A 129 7.93 -10.97 13.01
CA ASN A 129 6.56 -10.46 13.14
C ASN A 129 6.11 -10.22 14.59
N THR A 130 7.02 -9.91 15.48
CA THR A 130 6.72 -9.59 16.88
C THR A 130 6.09 -8.21 17.03
N VAL A 131 5.26 -8.03 18.07
CA VAL A 131 4.76 -6.74 18.55
C VAL A 131 4.88 -6.76 20.07
N GLU A 132 5.79 -5.95 20.62
CA GLU A 132 6.11 -5.93 22.03
C GLU A 132 5.98 -4.50 22.58
N VAL A 133 4.99 -4.28 23.45
CA VAL A 133 4.81 -2.98 24.13
C VAL A 133 5.85 -2.84 25.21
N ALA A 134 6.55 -1.69 25.23
CA ALA A 134 7.51 -1.38 26.28
C ALA A 134 6.85 -1.28 27.66
N ALA A 135 7.60 -1.55 28.71
CA ALA A 135 7.07 -1.55 30.08
C ALA A 135 6.47 -0.21 30.52
N ASP A 136 6.95 0.90 29.95
CA ASP A 136 6.40 2.25 30.22
C ASP A 136 5.11 2.56 29.43
N GLY A 137 4.71 1.66 28.51
CA GLY A 137 3.52 1.79 27.67
C GLY A 137 3.54 2.93 26.65
N LYS A 138 4.71 3.52 26.37
CA LYS A 138 4.84 4.68 25.44
C LYS A 138 5.30 4.30 24.05
N THR A 139 5.93 3.14 23.91
CA THR A 139 6.43 2.63 22.63
C THR A 139 6.13 1.14 22.49
N ALA A 140 6.19 0.65 21.25
CA ALA A 140 6.22 -0.78 20.95
C ALA A 140 7.32 -1.08 19.94
N THR A 141 7.97 -2.23 20.11
CA THR A 141 8.87 -2.79 19.09
C THR A 141 8.05 -3.66 18.14
N ILE A 142 8.11 -3.37 16.85
CA ILE A 142 7.35 -4.04 15.80
C ILE A 142 8.33 -4.63 14.80
N GLY A 143 8.27 -5.92 14.58
CA GLY A 143 9.11 -6.63 13.61
C GLY A 143 8.79 -6.24 12.16
N GLY A 144 9.79 -6.25 11.28
CA GLY A 144 9.68 -5.83 9.88
C GLY A 144 8.73 -6.68 9.04
N GLY A 145 8.43 -7.88 9.49
CA GLY A 145 7.48 -8.80 8.87
C GLY A 145 6.03 -8.73 9.40
N THR A 146 5.71 -7.77 10.29
CA THR A 146 4.40 -7.69 10.94
C THR A 146 3.35 -7.07 10.01
N GLN A 147 2.16 -7.67 9.95
CA GLN A 147 0.99 -7.11 9.25
C GLN A 147 0.29 -6.05 10.11
N SER A 148 -0.38 -5.09 9.47
CA SER A 148 -1.14 -4.02 10.13
C SER A 148 -2.18 -4.58 11.09
N LYS A 149 -2.93 -5.64 10.70
CA LYS A 149 -3.89 -6.31 11.57
C LYS A 149 -3.26 -6.76 12.89
N LYS A 150 -2.13 -7.46 12.83
CA LYS A 150 -1.44 -7.95 14.04
C LYS A 150 -0.99 -6.81 14.95
N VAL A 151 -0.52 -5.70 14.37
CA VAL A 151 -0.16 -4.51 15.16
C VAL A 151 -1.40 -3.95 15.86
N THR A 152 -2.48 -3.74 15.12
CA THR A 152 -3.74 -3.22 15.65
C THR A 152 -4.29 -4.10 16.76
N ASP A 153 -4.44 -5.41 16.53
CA ASP A 153 -5.04 -6.34 17.49
C ASP A 153 -4.19 -6.46 18.78
N THR A 154 -2.85 -6.54 18.64
CA THR A 154 -1.96 -6.64 19.78
C THR A 154 -1.99 -5.37 20.65
N LEU A 155 -1.93 -4.20 20.01
CA LEU A 155 -1.99 -2.93 20.74
C LEU A 155 -3.36 -2.70 21.37
N TRP A 156 -4.45 -3.00 20.66
CA TRP A 156 -5.81 -2.88 21.18
C TRP A 156 -6.02 -3.73 22.42
N ALA A 157 -5.52 -4.98 22.43
CA ALA A 157 -5.56 -5.85 23.61
C ALA A 157 -4.78 -5.28 24.80
N ALA A 158 -3.76 -4.45 24.55
CA ALA A 158 -2.98 -3.74 25.56
C ALA A 158 -3.57 -2.35 25.91
N ASN A 159 -4.78 -2.01 25.48
CA ASN A 159 -5.39 -0.68 25.56
C ASN A 159 -4.55 0.44 24.92
N LYS A 160 -3.84 0.11 23.86
CA LYS A 160 -2.99 1.03 23.09
C LYS A 160 -3.42 1.07 21.64
N GLN A 161 -2.96 2.10 20.94
CA GLN A 161 -3.12 2.26 19.49
C GLN A 161 -1.90 2.96 18.90
N THR A 162 -1.71 2.83 17.59
CA THR A 162 -0.75 3.61 16.80
C THR A 162 -1.29 3.80 15.40
N VAL A 163 -0.67 4.67 14.61
CA VAL A 163 -1.04 4.80 13.19
C VAL A 163 -0.51 3.59 12.42
N THR A 164 -1.40 2.81 11.84
CA THR A 164 -1.10 1.70 10.93
C THR A 164 -1.60 2.03 9.52
N GLY A 165 -1.12 1.32 8.50
CA GLY A 165 -1.81 1.29 7.21
C GLY A 165 -3.24 0.76 7.39
N THR A 166 -4.15 1.20 6.53
CA THR A 166 -5.59 0.90 6.66
C THR A 166 -5.95 -0.53 6.30
N CYS A 167 -5.25 -1.13 5.33
CA CYS A 167 -5.50 -2.48 4.86
C CYS A 167 -4.87 -3.51 5.81
N GLU A 168 -5.68 -4.41 6.37
CA GLU A 168 -5.25 -5.38 7.40
C GLU A 168 -4.13 -6.32 6.97
N CYS A 169 -4.16 -6.79 5.73
CA CYS A 169 -3.20 -7.76 5.19
C CYS A 169 -1.87 -7.13 4.74
N VAL A 170 -1.79 -5.80 4.65
CA VAL A 170 -0.56 -5.11 4.28
C VAL A 170 0.37 -4.99 5.49
N SER A 171 1.67 -5.04 5.27
CA SER A 171 2.64 -4.90 6.36
C SER A 171 2.61 -3.51 6.98
N TYR A 172 2.98 -3.42 8.25
CA TYR A 172 3.19 -2.13 8.92
C TYR A 172 4.38 -1.38 8.31
N MET A 173 5.45 -2.10 8.02
CA MET A 173 6.72 -1.52 7.60
C MET A 173 6.70 -0.98 6.17
N GLY A 174 6.12 -1.72 5.21
CA GLY A 174 6.13 -1.33 3.80
C GLY A 174 5.55 0.06 3.56
N PRO A 175 4.30 0.33 3.95
CA PRO A 175 3.72 1.67 3.86
C PRO A 175 4.51 2.73 4.62
N GLY A 176 5.00 2.42 5.81
CA GLY A 176 5.78 3.35 6.64
C GLY A 176 7.05 3.86 5.96
N LEU A 177 7.78 3.02 5.22
CA LEU A 177 8.96 3.42 4.45
C LEU A 177 8.65 4.46 3.36
N GLY A 178 7.43 4.47 2.83
CA GLY A 178 6.91 5.48 1.88
C GLY A 178 6.05 6.56 2.54
N GLY A 179 6.07 6.68 3.87
CA GLY A 179 5.26 7.59 4.66
C GLY A 179 4.15 6.89 5.44
N GLY A 180 3.17 6.34 4.75
CA GLY A 180 2.09 5.51 5.30
C GLY A 180 0.88 6.29 5.79
N HIS A 181 -0.23 6.25 5.04
CA HIS A 181 -1.53 6.78 5.47
C HIS A 181 -2.26 5.79 6.38
N GLY A 182 -3.05 6.31 7.34
CA GLY A 182 -3.81 5.50 8.27
C GLY A 182 -4.95 6.27 8.94
N TRP A 183 -5.89 5.55 9.55
CA TRP A 183 -7.12 6.09 10.14
C TRP A 183 -6.86 7.15 11.23
N LEU A 184 -5.78 6.99 12.01
CA LEU A 184 -5.43 7.89 13.11
C LEU A 184 -4.48 9.03 12.71
N GLN A 185 -4.21 9.22 11.41
CA GLN A 185 -3.28 10.25 10.98
C GLN A 185 -3.72 11.69 11.28
N GLY A 186 -5.04 11.92 11.45
CA GLY A 186 -5.58 13.21 11.85
C GLY A 186 -5.01 13.68 13.20
N HIS A 187 -4.83 12.75 14.14
CA HIS A 187 -4.26 13.03 15.47
C HIS A 187 -2.73 12.98 15.49
N HIS A 188 -2.12 11.98 14.82
CA HIS A 188 -0.74 11.62 15.08
C HIS A 188 0.20 11.74 13.88
N GLY A 189 -0.29 12.12 12.70
CA GLY A 189 0.50 12.13 11.48
C GLY A 189 0.57 10.74 10.82
N ILE A 190 1.43 10.59 9.84
CA ILE A 190 1.58 9.34 9.06
C ILE A 190 2.30 8.24 9.86
N VAL A 191 2.30 7.00 9.37
CA VAL A 191 2.96 5.85 10.02
C VAL A 191 4.42 6.15 10.36
N ALA A 192 5.19 6.74 9.44
CA ALA A 192 6.60 7.07 9.65
C ALA A 192 6.83 8.14 10.74
N ASP A 193 5.83 8.96 11.09
CA ASP A 193 5.94 9.98 12.14
C ASP A 193 5.89 9.36 13.55
N GLN A 194 5.42 8.10 13.65
CA GLN A 194 5.39 7.35 14.89
C GLN A 194 6.74 6.76 15.27
N TRP A 195 7.67 6.64 14.33
CA TRP A 195 8.93 5.95 14.53
C TRP A 195 9.86 6.71 15.48
N VAL A 196 10.52 6.00 16.37
CA VAL A 196 11.53 6.48 17.32
C VAL A 196 12.93 6.02 16.91
N SER A 197 13.04 4.74 16.52
CA SER A 197 14.25 4.15 15.97
C SER A 197 13.91 2.98 15.08
N VAL A 198 14.81 2.59 14.19
CA VAL A 198 14.69 1.39 13.36
C VAL A 198 15.97 0.58 13.44
N ASN A 199 15.85 -0.75 13.40
CA ASN A 199 16.93 -1.65 13.08
C ASN A 199 16.94 -1.89 11.57
N ILE A 200 18.09 -1.72 10.94
CA ILE A 200 18.21 -1.75 9.48
C ILE A 200 19.48 -2.48 9.03
N VAL A 201 19.35 -3.28 7.97
CA VAL A 201 20.48 -3.84 7.24
C VAL A 201 20.75 -2.98 6.01
N LEU A 202 21.96 -2.42 5.92
CA LEU A 202 22.40 -1.55 4.82
C LEU A 202 22.86 -2.37 3.60
N ALA A 203 23.18 -1.68 2.51
CA ALA A 203 23.57 -2.28 1.23
C ALA A 203 24.82 -3.17 1.31
N ASP A 204 25.72 -2.90 2.23
CA ASP A 204 26.92 -3.71 2.50
C ASP A 204 26.67 -4.93 3.42
N GLY A 205 25.43 -5.07 3.92
CA GLY A 205 25.03 -6.07 4.90
C GLY A 205 25.44 -5.73 6.34
N SER A 206 25.80 -4.47 6.63
CA SER A 206 25.99 -4.01 8.01
C SER A 206 24.63 -3.80 8.68
N PHE A 207 24.51 -4.26 9.93
CA PHE A 207 23.33 -4.09 10.77
C PHE A 207 23.52 -2.85 11.66
N LYS A 208 22.52 -1.97 11.70
CA LYS A 208 22.56 -0.73 12.48
C LYS A 208 21.22 -0.40 13.10
N THR A 209 21.25 0.25 14.25
CA THR A 209 20.10 0.98 14.80
C THR A 209 20.22 2.45 14.37
N VAL A 210 19.17 2.98 13.75
CA VAL A 210 19.10 4.35 13.23
C VAL A 210 17.95 5.09 13.92
N ASN A 211 18.24 6.30 14.37
CA ASN A 211 17.29 7.21 15.01
C ASN A 211 17.50 8.65 14.51
N LYS A 212 16.87 9.64 15.19
CA LYS A 212 16.91 11.05 14.81
C LYS A 212 18.32 11.67 14.72
N ASP A 213 19.33 11.06 15.33
CA ASP A 213 20.72 11.57 15.35
C ASP A 213 21.48 11.20 14.05
N SER A 214 20.91 10.31 13.24
CA SER A 214 21.47 9.92 11.94
C SER A 214 20.88 10.76 10.80
N ASP A 215 21.71 11.16 9.84
CA ASP A 215 21.26 11.83 8.62
C ASP A 215 20.36 10.93 7.75
N LEU A 216 20.52 9.59 7.84
CA LEU A 216 19.69 8.60 7.17
C LEU A 216 18.23 8.64 7.66
N TRP A 217 17.99 9.03 8.94
CA TRP A 217 16.68 9.06 9.55
C TRP A 217 15.65 9.84 8.73
N TRP A 218 16.07 10.96 8.15
CA TRP A 218 15.22 11.78 7.31
C TRP A 218 14.72 11.01 6.09
N ALA A 219 15.61 10.27 5.41
CA ALA A 219 15.29 9.53 4.20
C ALA A 219 14.40 8.30 4.46
N LEU A 220 14.56 7.65 5.62
CA LEU A 220 13.76 6.47 6.00
C LEU A 220 12.27 6.81 6.12
N LYS A 221 11.93 8.05 6.40
CA LYS A 221 10.55 8.52 6.53
C LYS A 221 10.01 9.10 5.22
N GLY A 222 9.70 8.24 4.26
CA GLY A 222 9.10 8.59 2.97
C GLY A 222 9.88 8.09 1.73
N ALA A 223 11.18 7.80 1.85
CA ALA A 223 12.00 7.22 0.77
C ALA A 223 12.78 5.97 1.25
N GLY A 224 12.36 5.36 2.34
CA GLY A 224 13.10 4.34 3.07
C GLY A 224 13.39 3.07 2.26
N HIS A 225 12.58 2.72 1.29
CA HIS A 225 12.79 1.60 0.37
C HIS A 225 14.12 1.64 -0.38
N ASN A 226 14.76 2.82 -0.46
CA ASN A 226 16.00 3.05 -1.20
C ASN A 226 17.29 2.86 -0.38
N PHE A 227 17.22 2.58 0.93
CA PHE A 227 18.37 2.73 1.81
C PHE A 227 18.72 1.51 2.64
N GLY A 228 17.84 0.53 2.74
CA GLY A 228 18.10 -0.68 3.51
C GLY A 228 16.86 -1.52 3.77
N ILE A 229 17.07 -2.65 4.43
CA ILE A 229 16.04 -3.56 4.88
C ILE A 229 15.78 -3.29 6.36
N VAL A 230 14.65 -2.70 6.69
CA VAL A 230 14.26 -2.49 8.09
C VAL A 230 13.71 -3.80 8.65
N THR A 231 14.37 -4.29 9.69
CA THR A 231 14.06 -5.58 10.32
C THR A 231 13.19 -5.44 11.56
N SER A 232 13.21 -4.29 12.21
CA SER A 232 12.28 -3.90 13.26
C SER A 232 12.22 -2.38 13.43
N VAL A 233 11.17 -1.89 14.10
CA VAL A 233 11.01 -0.48 14.44
C VAL A 233 10.52 -0.34 15.86
N THR A 234 11.04 0.66 16.59
CA THR A 234 10.43 1.16 17.82
C THR A 234 9.49 2.31 17.44
N SER A 235 8.20 2.12 17.67
CA SER A 235 7.12 3.06 17.31
C SER A 235 6.47 3.61 18.57
N LYS A 236 6.05 4.86 18.54
CA LYS A 236 5.17 5.45 19.57
C LYS A 236 3.85 4.70 19.59
N VAL A 237 3.30 4.54 20.79
CA VAL A 237 1.93 4.06 20.99
C VAL A 237 1.20 5.02 21.93
N TYR A 238 -0.10 5.07 21.80
CA TYR A 238 -0.98 6.01 22.46
C TYR A 238 -2.07 5.28 23.24
N GLU A 239 -2.61 5.89 24.27
CA GLU A 239 -3.83 5.42 24.91
C GLU A 239 -5.00 5.51 23.92
N ILE A 240 -5.92 4.57 23.99
CA ILE A 240 -7.15 4.64 23.21
C ILE A 240 -8.04 5.72 23.84
N GLN A 241 -8.18 6.84 23.14
CA GLN A 241 -9.02 7.96 23.61
C GLN A 241 -10.50 7.71 23.34
N HIS A 242 -10.82 7.16 22.19
CA HIS A 242 -12.17 6.86 21.76
C HIS A 242 -12.27 5.41 21.31
N ARG A 243 -13.19 4.65 21.92
CA ARG A 243 -13.41 3.25 21.55
C ARG A 243 -14.47 3.11 20.48
N ASP A 244 -15.47 3.98 20.53
CA ASP A 244 -16.59 3.94 19.60
C ASP A 244 -16.20 4.58 18.27
N TRP A 245 -16.60 3.94 17.17
CA TRP A 245 -16.50 4.45 15.82
C TRP A 245 -17.82 4.23 15.11
N ALA A 246 -18.22 5.18 14.28
CA ALA A 246 -19.41 5.10 13.46
C ALA A 246 -19.06 5.23 11.98
N ILE A 247 -19.87 4.60 11.14
CA ILE A 247 -19.78 4.70 9.69
C ILE A 247 -21.17 4.83 9.09
N GLU A 248 -21.30 5.61 8.02
CA GLU A 248 -22.40 5.54 7.07
C GLU A 248 -21.85 5.22 5.69
N THR A 249 -22.34 4.14 5.09
CA THR A 249 -22.12 3.82 3.68
C THR A 249 -23.26 4.35 2.85
N LEU A 250 -22.97 5.28 1.95
CA LEU A 250 -23.94 5.86 1.02
C LEU A 250 -23.63 5.37 -0.39
N VAL A 251 -24.66 4.96 -1.11
CA VAL A 251 -24.54 4.51 -2.50
C VAL A 251 -25.17 5.56 -3.42
N PHE A 252 -24.42 6.02 -4.42
CA PHE A 252 -24.89 6.99 -5.40
C PHE A 252 -24.76 6.45 -6.82
N SER A 253 -25.69 6.83 -7.69
CA SER A 253 -25.54 6.68 -9.13
C SER A 253 -24.54 7.69 -9.70
N GLY A 254 -24.04 7.44 -10.91
CA GLY A 254 -23.08 8.32 -11.58
C GLY A 254 -23.56 9.74 -11.86
N GLU A 255 -24.87 9.97 -11.92
CA GLU A 255 -25.43 11.31 -12.08
C GLU A 255 -25.13 12.25 -10.92
N HIS A 256 -24.73 11.70 -9.76
CA HIS A 256 -24.39 12.46 -8.56
C HIS A 256 -22.91 12.89 -8.50
N VAL A 257 -22.04 12.45 -9.40
CA VAL A 257 -20.59 12.75 -9.38
C VAL A 257 -20.31 14.23 -9.08
N GLU A 258 -20.88 15.15 -9.84
CA GLU A 258 -20.60 16.58 -9.67
C GLU A 258 -21.12 17.14 -8.34
N LYS A 259 -22.36 16.76 -7.98
CA LYS A 259 -22.99 17.24 -6.74
C LYS A 259 -22.28 16.69 -5.51
N LEU A 260 -21.93 15.40 -5.53
CA LEU A 260 -21.28 14.71 -4.41
C LEU A 260 -19.89 15.31 -4.13
N TYR A 261 -19.04 15.45 -5.15
CA TYR A 261 -17.69 15.98 -4.93
C TYR A 261 -17.65 17.49 -4.67
N ARG A 262 -18.67 18.23 -5.12
CA ARG A 262 -18.89 19.62 -4.68
C ARG A 262 -19.23 19.67 -3.20
N ALA A 263 -20.18 18.87 -2.74
CA ALA A 263 -20.57 18.77 -1.33
C ALA A 263 -19.39 18.31 -0.46
N THR A 264 -18.58 17.35 -0.95
CA THR A 264 -17.36 16.90 -0.24
C THR A 264 -16.39 18.04 -0.03
N ASN A 265 -16.10 18.84 -1.05
CA ASN A 265 -15.24 20.02 -0.91
C ASN A 265 -15.79 21.01 0.12
N GLU A 266 -17.09 21.32 0.04
CA GLU A 266 -17.74 22.35 0.85
C GLU A 266 -17.89 21.95 2.31
N HIS A 267 -18.29 20.71 2.58
CA HIS A 267 -18.69 20.28 3.91
C HIS A 267 -17.65 19.44 4.65
N LEU A 268 -16.71 18.82 3.94
CA LEU A 268 -15.67 17.98 4.55
C LEU A 268 -14.27 18.58 4.42
N LEU A 269 -13.73 18.78 3.20
CA LEU A 269 -12.32 19.10 3.02
C LEU A 269 -11.88 20.46 3.58
N ARG A 270 -12.76 21.46 3.59
CA ARG A 270 -12.40 22.81 4.07
C ARG A 270 -12.13 22.87 5.58
N LYS A 271 -12.81 22.08 6.38
CA LYS A 271 -12.73 22.07 7.85
C LYS A 271 -12.95 20.66 8.41
N GLN A 272 -12.26 19.68 7.87
CA GLN A 272 -12.39 18.29 8.31
C GLN A 272 -11.89 18.15 9.77
N PRO A 273 -12.72 17.68 10.72
CA PRO A 273 -12.27 17.38 12.08
C PRO A 273 -11.24 16.25 12.13
N GLU A 274 -10.41 16.18 13.18
CA GLU A 274 -9.35 15.18 13.32
C GLU A 274 -9.82 13.73 13.25
N GLY A 275 -10.98 13.43 13.82
CA GLY A 275 -11.59 12.09 13.83
C GLY A 275 -12.60 11.85 12.71
N LEU A 276 -12.67 12.71 11.68
CA LEU A 276 -13.59 12.53 10.55
C LEU A 276 -12.82 12.13 9.29
N ILE A 277 -13.27 11.05 8.64
CA ILE A 277 -12.68 10.50 7.41
C ILE A 277 -13.79 10.33 6.38
N SER A 278 -13.47 10.59 5.13
CA SER A 278 -14.37 10.37 4.01
C SER A 278 -13.63 9.65 2.88
N TRP A 279 -14.15 8.50 2.50
CA TRP A 279 -13.67 7.75 1.35
C TRP A 279 -14.75 7.62 0.29
N SER A 280 -14.34 7.40 -0.95
CA SER A 280 -15.26 6.97 -1.99
C SER A 280 -14.56 6.06 -2.99
N TYR A 281 -15.31 5.08 -3.50
CA TYR A 281 -14.88 4.22 -4.60
C TYR A 281 -15.89 4.30 -5.74
N TRP A 282 -15.38 4.35 -6.96
CA TRP A 282 -16.18 4.05 -8.14
C TRP A 282 -15.97 2.57 -8.46
N VAL A 283 -17.05 1.84 -8.53
CA VAL A 283 -17.03 0.38 -8.69
C VAL A 283 -18.22 -0.07 -9.53
N HIS A 284 -18.10 -1.22 -10.19
CA HIS A 284 -19.24 -1.91 -10.74
C HIS A 284 -19.87 -2.83 -9.68
N ASP A 285 -21.15 -2.63 -9.40
CA ASP A 285 -21.99 -3.53 -8.63
C ASP A 285 -23.27 -3.79 -9.43
N PRO A 286 -23.35 -4.91 -10.17
CA PRO A 286 -24.50 -5.20 -11.04
C PRO A 286 -25.81 -5.40 -10.26
N THR A 287 -25.78 -5.52 -8.94
CA THR A 287 -26.99 -5.59 -8.11
C THR A 287 -27.57 -4.22 -7.84
N ALA A 288 -26.72 -3.17 -7.82
CA ALA A 288 -27.14 -1.79 -7.63
C ALA A 288 -27.41 -1.07 -8.97
N ASP A 289 -26.55 -1.25 -9.95
CA ASP A 289 -26.71 -0.78 -11.33
C ASP A 289 -26.04 -1.77 -12.30
N PRO A 290 -26.81 -2.52 -13.13
CA PRO A 290 -26.25 -3.53 -14.02
C PRO A 290 -25.46 -2.95 -15.20
N GLU A 291 -25.67 -1.69 -15.56
CA GLU A 291 -25.08 -1.09 -16.76
C GLU A 291 -23.95 -0.09 -16.44
N ASN A 292 -24.03 0.60 -15.30
CA ASN A 292 -23.09 1.67 -14.96
C ASN A 292 -22.39 1.42 -13.63
N PRO A 293 -21.17 1.98 -13.43
CA PRO A 293 -20.57 2.02 -12.11
C PRO A 293 -21.41 2.83 -11.13
N ILE A 294 -21.29 2.52 -9.87
CA ILE A 294 -21.83 3.28 -8.74
C ILE A 294 -20.71 3.96 -7.96
N ILE A 295 -21.11 4.88 -7.08
CA ILE A 295 -20.20 5.49 -6.11
C ILE A 295 -20.56 4.95 -4.73
N LEU A 296 -19.64 4.20 -4.13
CA LEU A 296 -19.65 3.94 -2.69
C LEU A 296 -19.01 5.12 -2.00
N PHE A 297 -19.68 5.72 -1.05
CA PHE A 297 -19.19 6.87 -0.30
C PHE A 297 -19.33 6.59 1.20
N TRP A 298 -18.23 6.76 1.92
CA TRP A 298 -18.19 6.51 3.36
C TRP A 298 -17.96 7.80 4.14
N LEU A 299 -18.75 7.99 5.18
CA LEU A 299 -18.50 8.91 6.27
C LEU A 299 -18.10 8.07 7.47
N ILE A 300 -16.93 8.32 8.07
CA ILE A 300 -16.40 7.58 9.21
C ILE A 300 -16.06 8.58 10.30
N GLN A 301 -16.59 8.37 11.51
CA GLN A 301 -16.42 9.29 12.63
C GLN A 301 -15.95 8.57 13.88
N GLU A 302 -14.82 9.02 14.42
CA GLU A 302 -14.28 8.59 15.72
C GLU A 302 -15.08 9.19 16.86
N GLY A 303 -15.19 8.47 17.98
CA GLY A 303 -15.82 8.94 19.22
C GLY A 303 -17.34 9.03 19.14
N ALA A 304 -17.97 8.34 18.20
CA ALA A 304 -19.40 8.40 17.98
C ALA A 304 -19.99 7.00 17.73
N LYS A 305 -21.27 6.82 18.07
CA LYS A 305 -22.06 5.61 17.76
C LYS A 305 -23.01 5.82 16.57
N ALA A 306 -23.00 6.99 15.98
CA ALA A 306 -23.67 7.34 14.74
C ALA A 306 -22.97 8.58 14.18
N ILE A 307 -23.00 8.75 12.86
CA ILE A 307 -22.49 9.97 12.20
C ILE A 307 -23.34 11.18 12.65
N ASP A 308 -22.67 12.28 13.04
CA ASP A 308 -23.36 13.51 13.40
C ASP A 308 -24.28 13.94 12.24
N PRO A 309 -25.59 14.12 12.45
CA PRO A 309 -26.52 14.57 11.42
C PRO A 309 -26.11 15.86 10.70
N LYS A 310 -25.32 16.73 11.36
CA LYS A 310 -24.78 17.93 10.72
C LYS A 310 -23.76 17.61 9.63
N ILE A 311 -23.06 16.47 9.77
CA ILE A 311 -22.09 15.99 8.81
C ILE A 311 -22.79 15.22 7.67
N SER A 312 -23.72 14.32 8.01
CA SER A 312 -24.35 13.44 7.02
C SER A 312 -25.46 14.12 6.20
N LYS A 313 -26.17 15.10 6.78
CA LYS A 313 -27.32 15.75 6.11
C LYS A 313 -27.01 16.29 4.71
N PRO A 314 -25.91 17.01 4.41
CA PRO A 314 -25.63 17.48 3.06
C PRO A 314 -25.56 16.35 2.01
N PHE A 315 -25.18 15.16 2.42
CA PHE A 315 -25.06 13.97 1.57
C PHE A 315 -26.40 13.23 1.47
N HIS A 316 -27.19 13.17 2.55
CA HIS A 316 -28.55 12.63 2.53
C HIS A 316 -29.49 13.45 1.63
N ASP A 317 -29.34 14.78 1.63
CA ASP A 317 -30.12 15.69 0.78
C ASP A 317 -29.87 15.45 -0.72
N LEU A 318 -28.76 14.81 -1.09
CA LEU A 318 -28.48 14.37 -2.46
C LEU A 318 -29.30 13.13 -2.87
N LYS A 319 -30.01 12.50 -1.94
CA LYS A 319 -30.86 11.33 -2.16
C LYS A 319 -30.08 10.13 -2.70
N PRO A 320 -29.15 9.56 -1.91
CA PRO A 320 -28.44 8.35 -2.29
C PRO A 320 -29.42 7.18 -2.55
N LEU A 321 -29.00 6.22 -3.35
CA LEU A 321 -29.75 4.99 -3.64
C LEU A 321 -29.93 4.13 -2.38
N ALA A 322 -28.94 4.16 -1.49
CA ALA A 322 -28.97 3.46 -0.21
C ALA A 322 -28.14 4.20 0.84
N ILE A 323 -28.53 4.05 2.10
CA ILE A 323 -27.81 4.51 3.29
C ILE A 323 -27.75 3.34 4.26
N SER A 324 -26.54 2.95 4.65
CA SER A 324 -26.28 1.85 5.58
C SER A 324 -25.39 2.34 6.73
N PRO A 325 -25.98 2.70 7.89
CA PRO A 325 -25.22 3.04 9.08
C PRO A 325 -24.73 1.77 9.80
N ASP A 326 -23.54 1.85 10.41
CA ASP A 326 -23.01 0.85 11.33
C ASP A 326 -22.19 1.54 12.43
N SER A 327 -21.89 0.81 13.52
CA SER A 327 -21.02 1.30 14.59
C SER A 327 -20.32 0.14 15.29
N GLY A 328 -19.15 0.38 15.81
CA GLY A 328 -18.30 -0.62 16.44
C GLY A 328 -17.05 0.02 17.04
N ASP A 329 -15.91 -0.63 16.85
CA ASP A 329 -14.63 -0.09 17.30
C ASP A 329 -13.62 0.05 16.14
N TYR A 330 -12.43 0.53 16.44
CA TYR A 330 -11.36 0.76 15.45
C TYR A 330 -11.07 -0.47 14.56
N ARG A 331 -11.23 -1.67 15.08
CA ARG A 331 -10.93 -2.92 14.37
C ARG A 331 -11.99 -3.28 13.33
N ASP A 332 -13.16 -2.65 13.36
CA ASP A 332 -14.22 -2.84 12.37
C ASP A 332 -14.02 -2.02 11.08
N LEU A 333 -13.16 -0.99 11.14
CA LEU A 333 -12.97 -0.03 10.02
C LEU A 333 -12.56 -0.72 8.72
N ALA A 334 -11.63 -1.67 8.78
CA ALA A 334 -11.18 -2.39 7.60
C ALA A 334 -12.29 -3.25 6.98
N ARG A 335 -13.11 -3.90 7.82
CA ARG A 335 -14.26 -4.70 7.37
C ARG A 335 -15.33 -3.82 6.72
N TRP A 336 -15.66 -2.69 7.31
CA TRP A 336 -16.64 -1.75 6.76
C TRP A 336 -16.22 -1.18 5.40
N THR A 337 -14.92 -0.98 5.19
CA THR A 337 -14.37 -0.44 3.95
C THR A 337 -13.83 -1.51 2.99
N GLN A 338 -14.11 -2.79 3.27
CA GLN A 338 -13.80 -3.95 2.41
C GLN A 338 -12.30 -4.13 2.13
N ILE A 339 -11.46 -3.88 3.14
CA ILE A 339 -10.00 -4.06 3.12
C ILE A 339 -9.48 -4.88 4.31
N ASP A 340 -10.36 -5.65 4.96
CA ASP A 340 -10.00 -6.63 5.98
C ASP A 340 -9.26 -7.84 5.37
N ILE A 341 -8.80 -8.74 6.25
CA ILE A 341 -7.97 -9.88 5.85
C ILE A 341 -8.67 -10.84 4.88
N ASP A 342 -9.99 -10.92 4.91
CA ASP A 342 -10.81 -11.81 4.07
C ASP A 342 -11.32 -11.11 2.79
N ALA A 343 -11.20 -9.78 2.72
CA ALA A 343 -11.65 -8.99 1.58
C ALA A 343 -10.88 -9.31 0.29
N PRO A 344 -11.50 -9.14 -0.90
CA PRO A 344 -10.83 -9.36 -2.20
C PRO A 344 -9.52 -8.56 -2.36
N ALA A 345 -9.44 -7.36 -1.78
CA ALA A 345 -8.24 -6.53 -1.78
C ALA A 345 -7.04 -7.20 -1.09
N CYS A 346 -7.25 -8.18 -0.22
CA CYS A 346 -6.22 -8.94 0.48
C CYS A 346 -5.85 -10.25 -0.20
N GLN A 347 -6.60 -10.69 -1.21
CA GLN A 347 -6.38 -11.96 -1.87
C GLN A 347 -5.35 -11.84 -3.00
N LYS A 348 -4.45 -12.83 -3.09
CA LYS A 348 -3.47 -12.95 -4.18
C LYS A 348 -4.03 -13.88 -5.25
N SER A 349 -4.93 -13.36 -6.07
CA SER A 349 -5.73 -14.13 -7.03
C SER A 349 -5.10 -14.24 -8.43
N GLY A 350 -3.82 -13.88 -8.58
CA GLY A 350 -3.11 -13.98 -9.86
C GLY A 350 -3.55 -12.92 -10.88
N LEU A 351 -4.10 -11.80 -10.43
CA LEU A 351 -4.54 -10.69 -11.27
C LEU A 351 -3.42 -9.66 -11.47
N VAL A 352 -3.61 -8.84 -12.48
CA VAL A 352 -2.84 -7.63 -12.72
C VAL A 352 -3.57 -6.46 -12.08
N ASN A 353 -2.88 -5.70 -11.21
CA ASN A 353 -3.46 -4.66 -10.37
C ASN A 353 -2.62 -3.36 -10.38
N PRO A 354 -2.36 -2.71 -11.53
CA PRO A 354 -1.65 -1.43 -11.56
C PRO A 354 -2.48 -0.32 -10.94
N ARG A 355 -1.79 0.58 -10.20
CA ARG A 355 -2.40 1.76 -9.59
C ARG A 355 -1.76 3.02 -10.15
N PHE A 356 -2.53 4.09 -10.22
CA PHE A 356 -2.10 5.39 -10.78
C PHE A 356 -2.42 6.52 -9.80
N PRO A 357 -1.69 6.63 -8.67
CA PRO A 357 -2.04 7.55 -7.60
C PRO A 357 -1.78 9.00 -7.97
N LEU A 358 -2.56 9.89 -7.34
CA LEU A 358 -2.40 11.33 -7.40
C LEU A 358 -2.90 11.96 -6.10
N TYR A 359 -2.17 12.92 -5.58
CA TYR A 359 -2.64 13.77 -4.48
C TYR A 359 -3.42 14.99 -5.00
N LEU A 360 -4.48 15.34 -4.27
CA LEU A 360 -5.31 16.52 -4.55
C LEU A 360 -5.51 17.34 -3.28
N LYS A 361 -5.60 18.66 -3.44
CA LYS A 361 -6.05 19.57 -2.36
C LYS A 361 -7.56 19.62 -2.26
N GLU A 362 -8.25 19.56 -3.39
CA GLU A 362 -9.71 19.54 -3.51
C GLU A 362 -10.10 18.87 -4.83
N PHE A 363 -11.37 18.49 -4.94
CA PHE A 363 -11.91 17.92 -6.17
C PHE A 363 -12.26 19.04 -7.18
N ASN A 364 -11.65 19.04 -8.36
CA ASN A 364 -12.15 19.84 -9.47
C ASN A 364 -13.37 19.11 -10.07
N VAL A 365 -14.57 19.64 -9.81
CA VAL A 365 -15.85 18.98 -10.14
C VAL A 365 -15.97 18.63 -11.62
N ALA A 366 -15.57 19.53 -12.52
CA ALA A 366 -15.60 19.25 -13.95
C ALA A 366 -14.58 18.17 -14.39
N ALA A 367 -13.42 18.09 -13.72
CA ALA A 367 -12.45 17.02 -13.96
C ALA A 367 -12.97 15.68 -13.42
N MET A 368 -13.65 15.68 -12.27
CA MET A 368 -14.29 14.47 -11.74
C MET A 368 -15.33 13.89 -12.71
N LYS A 369 -16.17 14.75 -13.32
CA LYS A 369 -17.14 14.30 -14.33
C LYS A 369 -16.44 13.70 -15.56
N LYS A 370 -15.39 14.32 -16.07
CA LYS A 370 -14.62 13.77 -17.20
C LYS A 370 -13.93 12.45 -16.87
N ALA A 371 -13.36 12.34 -15.66
CA ALA A 371 -12.74 11.10 -15.20
C ALA A 371 -13.80 10.00 -15.03
N TRP A 372 -14.99 10.35 -14.52
CA TRP A 372 -16.11 9.41 -14.43
C TRP A 372 -16.52 8.88 -15.81
N ASP A 373 -16.68 9.77 -16.80
CA ASP A 373 -17.10 9.37 -18.14
C ASP A 373 -16.09 8.40 -18.77
N LEU A 374 -14.77 8.66 -18.60
CA LEU A 374 -13.74 7.77 -19.07
C LEU A 374 -13.75 6.43 -18.31
N PHE A 375 -13.83 6.47 -16.97
CA PHE A 375 -13.87 5.28 -16.14
C PHE A 375 -15.05 4.38 -16.51
N SER A 376 -16.26 4.95 -16.62
CA SER A 376 -17.47 4.21 -16.98
C SER A 376 -17.38 3.57 -18.36
N ALA A 377 -16.84 4.30 -19.35
CA ALA A 377 -16.69 3.80 -20.73
C ALA A 377 -15.69 2.64 -20.81
N GLU A 378 -14.57 2.70 -20.08
CA GLU A 378 -13.49 1.72 -20.18
C GLU A 378 -13.68 0.50 -19.27
N THR A 379 -14.46 0.62 -18.19
CA THR A 379 -14.67 -0.45 -17.21
C THR A 379 -16.08 -1.06 -17.25
N GLY A 380 -16.89 -0.76 -18.28
CA GLY A 380 -18.27 -1.26 -18.39
C GLY A 380 -18.38 -2.79 -18.28
N PRO A 381 -19.63 -3.33 -18.12
CA PRO A 381 -19.83 -4.74 -17.72
C PRO A 381 -19.18 -5.78 -18.63
N LYS A 382 -18.99 -5.47 -19.92
CA LYS A 382 -18.34 -6.36 -20.91
C LYS A 382 -16.85 -6.10 -21.06
N SER A 383 -16.30 -5.12 -20.34
CA SER A 383 -14.88 -4.79 -20.39
C SER A 383 -14.04 -5.84 -19.66
N PRO A 384 -12.83 -6.15 -20.12
CA PRO A 384 -11.86 -6.94 -19.35
C PRO A 384 -11.44 -6.25 -18.05
N PHE A 385 -11.74 -4.94 -17.91
CA PHE A 385 -11.43 -4.10 -16.74
C PHE A 385 -12.63 -3.87 -15.82
N ASN A 386 -13.69 -4.63 -15.92
CA ASN A 386 -14.96 -4.44 -15.19
C ASN A 386 -14.86 -4.62 -13.66
N THR A 387 -13.73 -5.16 -13.16
CA THR A 387 -13.45 -5.28 -11.72
C THR A 387 -12.54 -4.17 -11.21
N SER A 388 -12.27 -3.16 -12.02
CA SER A 388 -11.46 -2.00 -11.65
C SER A 388 -12.18 -1.11 -10.63
N ILE A 389 -11.38 -0.40 -9.83
CA ILE A 389 -11.86 0.52 -8.80
C ILE A 389 -11.15 1.86 -8.96
N PHE A 390 -11.86 2.97 -8.80
CA PHE A 390 -11.22 4.26 -8.64
C PHE A 390 -11.42 4.74 -7.19
N MET A 391 -10.32 4.78 -6.45
CA MET A 391 -10.30 5.10 -5.01
C MET A 391 -10.05 6.58 -4.77
N PHE A 392 -10.74 7.14 -3.76
CA PHE A 392 -10.55 8.50 -3.25
C PHE A 392 -10.56 8.43 -1.72
N GLU A 393 -9.42 8.73 -1.12
CA GLU A 393 -9.18 8.61 0.31
C GLU A 393 -8.94 10.01 0.91
N ALA A 394 -9.94 10.60 1.53
CA ALA A 394 -9.83 11.87 2.23
C ALA A 394 -9.73 11.64 3.74
N TYR A 395 -8.50 11.50 4.20
CA TYR A 395 -8.18 11.43 5.62
C TYR A 395 -8.15 12.82 6.25
N SER A 396 -8.36 12.90 7.55
CA SER A 396 -7.99 14.09 8.29
C SER A 396 -6.47 14.31 8.27
N THR A 397 -6.02 15.56 8.13
CA THR A 397 -4.62 15.90 7.85
C THR A 397 -3.95 16.77 8.91
N GLN A 398 -4.63 17.10 10.03
CA GLN A 398 -4.09 17.98 11.06
C GLN A 398 -2.77 17.44 11.64
N GLY A 399 -2.73 16.16 12.04
CA GLY A 399 -1.51 15.52 12.53
C GLY A 399 -0.41 15.41 11.48
N VAL A 400 -0.79 15.21 10.20
CA VAL A 400 0.17 15.15 9.08
C VAL A 400 0.86 16.50 8.89
N ARG A 401 0.11 17.61 8.96
CA ARG A 401 0.61 18.98 8.88
C ARG A 401 1.38 19.41 10.12
N GLY A 402 1.21 18.72 11.25
CA GLY A 402 1.98 18.94 12.47
C GLY A 402 3.49 18.69 12.32
N THR A 403 3.89 17.86 11.35
CA THR A 403 5.28 17.62 11.00
C THR A 403 5.69 18.49 9.80
N LYS A 404 6.78 19.26 9.96
CA LYS A 404 7.27 20.13 8.86
C LYS A 404 7.74 19.29 7.68
N ALA A 405 7.42 19.70 6.45
CA ALA A 405 7.78 19.00 5.22
C ALA A 405 9.30 18.76 5.05
N LYS A 406 10.14 19.60 5.67
CA LYS A 406 11.62 19.45 5.65
C LYS A 406 12.15 18.38 6.63
N ASP A 407 11.34 17.91 7.58
CA ASP A 407 11.77 16.99 8.64
C ASP A 407 11.69 15.52 8.23
N SER A 408 11.18 15.23 7.02
CA SER A 408 11.13 13.90 6.44
C SER A 408 11.21 13.93 4.92
N ALA A 409 11.52 12.80 4.30
CA ALA A 409 11.49 12.65 2.84
C ALA A 409 10.07 12.63 2.28
N PHE A 410 9.05 12.35 3.09
CA PHE A 410 7.65 12.44 2.67
C PHE A 410 7.26 13.90 2.38
N ALA A 411 6.93 14.21 1.13
CA ALA A 411 6.74 15.58 0.65
C ALA A 411 5.28 16.10 0.76
N PHE A 412 4.29 15.22 0.72
CA PHE A 412 2.89 15.56 0.42
C PHE A 412 2.04 15.76 1.69
N ARG A 413 2.49 16.68 2.57
CA ARG A 413 1.82 16.93 3.86
C ARG A 413 0.65 17.90 3.80
N ASP A 414 0.56 18.68 2.73
CA ASP A 414 -0.47 19.71 2.54
C ASP A 414 -1.64 19.24 1.66
N GLU A 415 -1.61 18.00 1.20
CA GLU A 415 -2.65 17.41 0.37
C GLU A 415 -3.79 16.83 1.23
N ASN A 416 -5.03 16.91 0.72
CA ASN A 416 -6.22 16.48 1.47
C ASN A 416 -6.72 15.11 1.03
N VAL A 417 -6.52 14.75 -0.23
CA VAL A 417 -7.08 13.55 -0.85
C VAL A 417 -5.98 12.77 -1.54
N LEU A 418 -5.89 11.48 -1.25
CA LEU A 418 -5.16 10.52 -2.06
C LEU A 418 -6.16 9.85 -3.01
N THR A 419 -5.91 9.91 -4.30
CA THR A 419 -6.72 9.22 -5.31
C THR A 419 -5.88 8.20 -6.05
N ALA A 420 -6.48 7.08 -6.44
CA ALA A 420 -5.81 6.04 -7.21
C ALA A 420 -6.78 5.22 -8.06
N PRO A 421 -6.80 5.39 -9.38
CA PRO A 421 -7.34 4.37 -10.27
C PRO A 421 -6.57 3.07 -10.07
N LEU A 422 -7.29 1.99 -9.82
CA LEU A 422 -6.81 0.61 -9.77
C LEU A 422 -7.44 -0.13 -10.95
N ILE A 423 -6.65 -0.42 -11.97
CA ILE A 423 -7.12 -1.08 -13.19
C ILE A 423 -6.83 -2.58 -13.07
N THR A 424 -7.86 -3.36 -12.81
CA THR A 424 -7.73 -4.80 -12.54
C THR A 424 -8.15 -5.64 -13.75
N TYR A 425 -7.31 -6.62 -14.12
CA TYR A 425 -7.59 -7.52 -15.25
C TYR A 425 -6.81 -8.85 -15.12
N LYS A 426 -7.15 -9.82 -15.96
CA LYS A 426 -6.44 -11.10 -16.05
C LYS A 426 -5.15 -10.97 -16.85
N PRO A 427 -4.03 -11.58 -16.41
CA PRO A 427 -2.75 -11.53 -17.11
C PRO A 427 -2.77 -12.33 -18.42
N GLY A 428 -1.76 -12.11 -19.27
CA GLY A 428 -1.47 -12.93 -20.44
C GLY A 428 -1.67 -12.24 -21.79
N ASP A 429 -2.03 -10.94 -21.78
CA ASP A 429 -2.16 -10.15 -23.00
C ASP A 429 -1.48 -8.78 -22.81
N THR A 430 -0.36 -8.57 -23.51
CA THR A 430 0.41 -7.31 -23.45
C THR A 430 -0.37 -6.11 -23.99
N ALA A 431 -1.34 -6.31 -24.88
CA ALA A 431 -2.21 -5.23 -25.34
C ALA A 431 -3.14 -4.76 -24.23
N LEU A 432 -3.55 -5.66 -23.31
CA LEU A 432 -4.29 -5.27 -22.10
C LEU A 432 -3.40 -4.51 -21.13
N ASP A 433 -2.12 -4.88 -20.98
CA ASP A 433 -1.16 -4.17 -20.14
C ASP A 433 -1.00 -2.71 -20.61
N GLU A 434 -0.80 -2.50 -21.91
CA GLU A 434 -0.70 -1.18 -22.54
C GLU A 434 -2.01 -0.37 -22.40
N LYS A 435 -3.15 -1.02 -22.62
CA LYS A 435 -4.46 -0.38 -22.51
C LYS A 435 -4.75 0.02 -21.07
N ALA A 436 -4.47 -0.83 -20.10
CA ALA A 436 -4.62 -0.54 -18.66
C ALA A 436 -3.74 0.63 -18.23
N ALA A 437 -2.47 0.64 -18.67
CA ALA A 437 -1.54 1.75 -18.41
C ALA A 437 -2.07 3.06 -19.01
N LYS A 438 -2.61 3.04 -20.23
CA LYS A 438 -3.20 4.21 -20.88
C LYS A 438 -4.42 4.73 -20.09
N ILE A 439 -5.36 3.86 -19.76
CA ILE A 439 -6.57 4.24 -18.99
C ILE A 439 -6.18 4.88 -17.65
N GLY A 440 -5.30 4.23 -16.89
CA GLY A 440 -4.87 4.72 -15.59
C GLY A 440 -4.15 6.06 -15.66
N ASN A 441 -3.24 6.24 -16.63
CA ASN A 441 -2.56 7.51 -16.86
C ASN A 441 -3.54 8.61 -17.30
N ASP A 442 -4.46 8.32 -18.22
CA ASP A 442 -5.45 9.30 -18.70
C ASP A 442 -6.36 9.77 -17.55
N LEU A 443 -6.83 8.86 -16.69
CA LEU A 443 -7.63 9.20 -15.51
C LEU A 443 -6.86 10.12 -14.56
N ARG A 444 -5.61 9.79 -14.26
CA ARG A 444 -4.72 10.58 -13.43
C ARG A 444 -4.46 11.97 -14.04
N ASP A 445 -4.17 12.02 -15.34
CA ASP A 445 -3.88 13.25 -16.07
C ASP A 445 -5.08 14.21 -16.14
N ILE A 446 -6.30 13.68 -16.30
CA ILE A 446 -7.54 14.49 -16.27
C ILE A 446 -7.63 15.27 -14.96
N LEU A 447 -7.32 14.61 -13.84
CA LEU A 447 -7.36 15.24 -12.52
C LEU A 447 -6.16 16.18 -12.33
N HIS A 448 -4.94 15.74 -12.65
CA HIS A 448 -3.72 16.53 -12.46
C HIS A 448 -3.74 17.86 -13.21
N LYS A 449 -4.16 17.88 -14.46
CA LYS A 449 -4.25 19.11 -15.30
C LYS A 449 -5.09 20.21 -14.67
N LYS A 450 -5.91 19.90 -13.66
CA LYS A 450 -6.78 20.86 -12.97
C LYS A 450 -6.31 21.21 -11.57
N THR A 451 -5.18 20.67 -11.11
CA THR A 451 -4.57 21.05 -9.82
C THR A 451 -3.83 22.40 -9.88
N GLY A 452 -3.42 22.82 -11.07
CA GLY A 452 -2.53 23.97 -11.25
C GLY A 452 -1.08 23.72 -10.80
N GLN A 453 -0.76 22.49 -10.35
CA GLN A 453 0.60 22.10 -9.92
C GLN A 453 1.43 21.68 -11.15
N ARG A 454 2.73 22.01 -11.12
CA ARG A 454 3.67 21.61 -12.16
C ARG A 454 4.02 20.13 -12.08
N ASP A 455 4.39 19.67 -10.87
CA ASP A 455 4.82 18.32 -10.61
C ASP A 455 3.63 17.51 -10.08
N MET A 456 3.52 16.27 -10.48
CA MET A 456 2.48 15.37 -10.02
C MET A 456 2.85 14.87 -8.62
N GLY A 457 1.98 15.02 -7.65
CA GLY A 457 2.18 14.41 -6.33
C GLY A 457 1.73 12.96 -6.36
N VAL A 458 2.66 12.01 -6.22
CA VAL A 458 2.39 10.57 -6.32
C VAL A 458 2.72 9.84 -5.02
N TYR A 459 1.78 9.11 -4.47
CA TYR A 459 2.03 8.24 -3.31
C TYR A 459 2.83 7.02 -3.73
N ILE A 460 4.10 6.96 -3.33
CA ILE A 460 5.05 5.94 -3.76
C ILE A 460 4.57 4.50 -3.49
N ASN A 461 3.82 4.28 -2.41
CA ASN A 461 3.31 2.94 -2.07
C ASN A 461 2.21 2.45 -3.03
N TYR A 462 1.63 3.33 -3.82
CA TYR A 462 0.63 3.03 -4.84
C TYR A 462 1.16 3.25 -6.27
N ALA A 463 2.39 3.74 -6.43
CA ALA A 463 2.96 4.14 -7.71
C ALA A 463 2.90 3.04 -8.77
N TYR A 464 2.64 3.43 -10.00
CA TYR A 464 2.67 2.54 -11.16
C TYR A 464 4.12 2.17 -11.55
N GLY A 465 5.03 3.17 -11.58
CA GLY A 465 6.45 2.97 -11.88
C GLY A 465 6.97 3.70 -13.12
N ASN A 466 6.11 4.42 -13.84
CA ASN A 466 6.50 5.28 -14.95
C ASN A 466 6.64 6.76 -14.57
N GLU A 467 6.36 7.09 -13.32
CA GLU A 467 6.49 8.43 -12.77
C GLU A 467 7.97 8.79 -12.55
N LYS A 468 8.22 10.08 -12.38
CA LYS A 468 9.57 10.60 -12.10
C LYS A 468 9.87 10.56 -10.59
N PRO A 469 11.16 10.49 -10.19
CA PRO A 469 11.54 10.63 -8.78
C PRO A 469 11.01 11.92 -8.12
N THR A 470 10.86 13.01 -8.88
CA THR A 470 10.24 14.25 -8.40
C THR A 470 8.76 14.10 -8.06
N ASP A 471 8.05 13.22 -8.77
CA ASP A 471 6.64 12.95 -8.52
C ASP A 471 6.47 12.08 -7.25
N TRP A 472 7.40 11.15 -6.98
CA TRP A 472 7.37 10.27 -5.79
C TRP A 472 7.82 10.97 -4.51
N TYR A 473 8.84 11.84 -4.60
CA TYR A 473 9.56 12.38 -3.44
C TYR A 473 9.50 13.91 -3.32
N GLY A 474 8.75 14.59 -4.21
CA GLY A 474 8.67 16.05 -4.28
C GLY A 474 9.71 16.69 -5.19
N GLY A 475 9.31 17.74 -5.90
CA GLY A 475 10.10 18.42 -6.93
C GLY A 475 11.10 19.48 -6.41
N GLU A 476 11.17 19.71 -5.09
CA GLU A 476 12.08 20.71 -4.53
C GLU A 476 13.55 20.29 -4.72
N LYS A 477 14.35 21.18 -5.30
CA LYS A 477 15.75 20.94 -5.64
C LYS A 477 16.57 20.42 -4.45
N TRP A 478 16.42 21.06 -3.27
CA TRP A 478 17.14 20.66 -2.06
C TRP A 478 16.81 19.21 -1.61
N ARG A 479 15.55 18.78 -1.80
CA ARG A 479 15.06 17.44 -1.43
C ARG A 479 15.70 16.38 -2.34
N GLN A 480 15.68 16.61 -3.64
CA GLN A 480 16.27 15.72 -4.63
C GLN A 480 17.80 15.63 -4.46
N GLU A 481 18.48 16.74 -4.20
CA GLU A 481 19.92 16.77 -3.92
C GLU A 481 20.26 15.99 -2.63
N ARG A 482 19.46 16.17 -1.57
CA ARG A 482 19.65 15.43 -0.32
C ARG A 482 19.44 13.93 -0.50
N LEU A 483 18.40 13.50 -1.22
CA LEU A 483 18.16 12.10 -1.53
C LEU A 483 19.33 11.47 -2.30
N ARG A 484 19.80 12.12 -3.35
CA ARG A 484 20.98 11.65 -4.12
C ARG A 484 22.23 11.57 -3.26
N SER A 485 22.49 12.57 -2.45
CA SER A 485 23.66 12.57 -1.52
C SER A 485 23.59 11.38 -0.56
N LEU A 486 22.43 11.13 0.06
CA LEU A 486 22.24 10.01 0.96
C LEU A 486 22.31 8.66 0.20
N LYS A 487 21.77 8.56 -1.01
CA LYS A 487 21.85 7.35 -1.84
C LYS A 487 23.31 7.03 -2.15
N ASN A 488 24.10 8.01 -2.57
CA ASN A 488 25.53 7.83 -2.83
C ASN A 488 26.32 7.42 -1.58
N LYS A 489 25.91 7.88 -0.40
CA LYS A 489 26.55 7.54 0.87
C LYS A 489 26.22 6.12 1.35
N TYR A 490 24.94 5.73 1.30
CA TYR A 490 24.42 4.50 1.93
C TYR A 490 24.20 3.34 0.97
N ASP A 491 23.98 3.62 -0.31
CA ASP A 491 23.81 2.60 -1.34
C ASP A 491 24.46 3.03 -2.68
N PRO A 492 25.78 3.25 -2.73
CA PRO A 492 26.47 3.76 -3.91
C PRO A 492 26.42 2.80 -5.11
N LYS A 493 26.05 1.53 -4.90
CA LYS A 493 25.91 0.52 -5.96
C LYS A 493 24.47 0.28 -6.39
N GLY A 494 23.51 1.05 -5.87
CA GLY A 494 22.10 0.95 -6.24
C GLY A 494 21.44 -0.39 -5.92
N LYS A 495 21.84 -1.05 -4.83
CA LYS A 495 21.29 -2.36 -4.43
C LYS A 495 19.80 -2.27 -4.09
N PHE A 496 19.34 -1.13 -3.57
CA PHE A 496 17.94 -0.83 -3.25
C PHE A 496 17.31 0.09 -4.31
N SER A 497 17.22 -0.38 -5.56
CA SER A 497 16.71 0.42 -6.69
C SER A 497 15.56 -0.26 -7.44
N PHE A 498 14.89 -1.22 -6.78
CA PHE A 498 13.76 -1.94 -7.38
C PHE A 498 12.39 -1.36 -7.02
N PHE A 499 12.28 -0.57 -5.96
CA PHE A 499 11.03 0.06 -5.54
C PHE A 499 11.18 1.57 -5.53
N GLY A 500 10.62 2.27 -6.53
CA GLY A 500 10.65 3.72 -6.64
C GLY A 500 12.06 4.32 -6.48
N PRO A 501 12.99 4.04 -7.40
CA PRO A 501 14.41 4.39 -7.22
C PRO A 501 14.63 5.90 -7.13
N VAL A 502 15.43 6.32 -6.16
CA VAL A 502 16.03 7.66 -6.13
C VAL A 502 17.04 7.75 -7.27
N ALA A 503 16.96 8.82 -8.10
CA ALA A 503 17.80 9.05 -9.25
C ALA A 503 19.26 9.42 -8.89
#